data_db195d19a133913d995cb61664848972
#
_entry.id   db195d19a133913d995cb61664848972
#
_cell.length_a   1.000
_cell.length_b   1.000
_cell.length_c   1.000
_cell.angle_alpha   90.00
_cell.angle_beta   90.00
_cell.angle_gamma   90.00
#
_symmetry.space_group_name_H-M   'P 1'
#
loop_
_entity.id
_entity.type
_entity.pdbx_description
1 polymer ?
#
loop_
_entity_poly.entity_id
_entity_poly.type
_entity_poly.pdbx_seq_one_letter_code
_entity_poly.pdbx_strand_id
1 'polypeptide(L)'
;MLDNQLAYTTPFPMDIEVASADGIYLFDSNGNKYTDLISGIAVSNLGHNHPKIKQAIKDQVDKHLHVMVYGEYKQSIQNKLAEKLCSLLPNGLDVLYPVNSGTEAIEAALKLVK
;
A
#
# COMPACT_ATOMS: atom_id res chain seq x y z
N MET A 1 -6.83 8.89 27.07
CA MET A 1 -5.46 9.49 27.19
C MET A 1 -4.70 8.94 26.02
N LEU A 2 -4.45 9.73 24.98
CA LEU A 2 -3.67 9.27 23.83
C LEU A 2 -2.25 9.00 24.29
N ASP A 3 -1.69 7.89 23.84
CA ASP A 3 -0.34 7.47 24.18
C ASP A 3 0.65 8.53 23.70
N ASN A 4 1.29 9.24 24.64
CA ASN A 4 2.11 10.44 24.35
C ASN A 4 3.42 10.14 23.60
N GLN A 5 3.61 8.90 23.11
CA GLN A 5 4.82 8.50 22.39
C GLN A 5 4.74 8.65 20.87
N LEU A 6 3.54 8.81 20.33
CA LEU A 6 3.33 9.05 18.90
C LEU A 6 3.19 10.56 18.62
N ALA A 7 3.94 11.06 17.64
CA ALA A 7 3.81 12.46 17.22
C ALA A 7 2.44 12.69 16.56
N TYR A 8 1.77 13.75 16.96
CA TYR A 8 0.51 14.15 16.36
C TYR A 8 0.72 14.82 15.01
N THR A 9 -0.05 14.38 14.02
CA THR A 9 -0.10 15.01 12.69
C THR A 9 -1.38 15.83 12.49
N THR A 10 -2.34 15.75 13.44
CA THR A 10 -3.57 16.54 13.43
C THR A 10 -3.89 17.03 14.85
N PRO A 11 -4.36 18.29 15.01
CA PRO A 11 -4.84 18.78 16.29
C PRO A 11 -6.24 18.27 16.65
N PHE A 12 -6.93 17.59 15.72
CA PHE A 12 -8.29 17.11 15.88
C PHE A 12 -8.40 15.61 15.56
N PRO A 13 -7.84 14.71 16.41
CA PRO A 13 -7.98 13.28 16.21
C PRO A 13 -9.46 12.85 16.33
N MET A 14 -9.85 11.85 15.58
CA MET A 14 -11.20 11.28 15.66
C MET A 14 -11.40 10.36 16.86
N ASP A 15 -10.34 10.00 17.55
CA ASP A 15 -10.32 9.11 18.74
C ASP A 15 -11.05 7.77 18.55
N ILE A 16 -11.01 7.24 17.32
CA ILE A 16 -11.56 5.93 16.99
C ILE A 16 -10.44 4.89 17.09
N GLU A 17 -10.50 4.00 18.06
CA GLU A 17 -9.60 2.85 18.15
C GLU A 17 -10.09 1.74 17.23
N VAL A 18 -9.53 1.66 16.02
CA VAL A 18 -9.93 0.68 15.02
C VAL A 18 -9.42 -0.70 15.39
N ALA A 19 -10.32 -1.62 15.74
CA ALA A 19 -10.01 -3.02 16.06
C ALA A 19 -10.03 -3.93 14.82
N SER A 20 -10.92 -3.66 13.86
CA SER A 20 -11.02 -4.43 12.61
C SER A 20 -11.65 -3.61 11.50
N ALA A 21 -11.53 -4.13 10.27
CA ALA A 21 -12.15 -3.52 9.09
C ALA A 21 -12.60 -4.60 8.10
N ASP A 22 -13.74 -4.38 7.42
CA ASP A 22 -14.25 -5.28 6.38
C ASP A 22 -15.10 -4.53 5.35
N GLY A 23 -14.88 -4.79 4.07
CA GLY A 23 -15.54 -4.08 2.99
C GLY A 23 -15.35 -2.56 3.11
N ILE A 24 -16.44 -1.81 3.30
CA ILE A 24 -16.42 -0.35 3.48
C ILE A 24 -16.52 0.07 4.95
N TYR A 25 -16.38 -0.85 5.90
CA TYR A 25 -16.65 -0.60 7.30
C TYR A 25 -15.42 -0.75 8.17
N LEU A 26 -15.30 0.13 9.17
CA LEU A 26 -14.41 0.01 10.31
C LEU A 26 -15.21 -0.39 11.54
N PHE A 27 -14.59 -1.13 12.44
CA PHE A 27 -15.16 -1.52 13.72
C PHE A 27 -14.17 -1.13 14.82
N ASP A 28 -14.66 -0.43 15.86
CA ASP A 28 -13.84 -0.08 17.02
C ASP A 28 -13.75 -1.25 18.03
N SER A 29 -12.98 -1.04 19.09
CA SER A 29 -12.82 -2.01 20.19
C SER A 29 -14.13 -2.26 20.97
N ASN A 30 -15.11 -1.37 20.89
CA ASN A 30 -16.42 -1.50 21.50
C ASN A 30 -17.46 -2.17 20.59
N GLY A 31 -17.09 -2.51 19.35
CA GLY A 31 -17.99 -3.09 18.34
C GLY A 31 -18.85 -2.09 17.58
N ASN A 32 -18.62 -0.78 17.74
CA ASN A 32 -19.31 0.21 16.94
C ASN A 32 -18.83 0.15 15.48
N LYS A 33 -19.75 0.37 14.56
CA LYS A 33 -19.52 0.28 13.12
C LYS A 33 -19.52 1.67 12.49
N TYR A 34 -18.49 1.97 11.70
CA TYR A 34 -18.32 3.22 10.98
C TYR A 34 -18.17 2.95 9.48
N THR A 35 -18.77 3.78 8.64
CA THR A 35 -18.55 3.73 7.20
C THR A 35 -17.27 4.52 6.88
N ASP A 36 -16.28 3.84 6.30
CA ASP A 36 -15.02 4.47 5.89
C ASP A 36 -15.12 5.06 4.48
N LEU A 37 -15.37 6.38 4.43
CA LEU A 37 -15.36 7.14 3.17
C LEU A 37 -13.99 7.73 2.85
N ILE A 38 -13.00 7.58 3.73
CA ILE A 38 -11.63 8.07 3.54
C ILE A 38 -10.78 7.01 2.83
N SER A 39 -11.04 5.74 3.10
CA SER A 39 -10.38 4.58 2.47
C SER A 39 -8.84 4.66 2.51
N GLY A 40 -8.27 5.12 3.63
CA GLY A 40 -6.82 5.32 3.74
C GLY A 40 -6.27 6.33 2.72
N ILE A 41 -7.01 7.39 2.44
CA ILE A 41 -6.75 8.41 1.40
C ILE A 41 -6.72 7.73 0.01
N ALA A 42 -7.86 7.11 -0.35
CA ALA A 42 -8.10 6.41 -1.61
C ALA A 42 -7.17 5.20 -1.90
N VAL A 43 -6.59 4.59 -0.86
CA VAL A 43 -5.74 3.40 -0.98
C VAL A 43 -6.58 2.12 -1.02
N SER A 44 -7.61 2.01 -0.15
CA SER A 44 -8.43 0.80 0.00
C SER A 44 -9.57 0.72 -1.03
N ASN A 45 -9.26 0.92 -2.32
CA ASN A 45 -10.24 1.02 -3.41
C ASN A 45 -11.10 -0.23 -3.62
N LEU A 46 -10.63 -1.40 -3.21
CA LEU A 46 -11.36 -2.66 -3.28
C LEU A 46 -12.04 -3.03 -1.96
N GLY A 47 -12.02 -2.10 -0.99
CA GLY A 47 -12.49 -2.33 0.37
C GLY A 47 -11.45 -3.01 1.26
N HIS A 48 -11.71 -2.93 2.56
CA HIS A 48 -10.90 -3.58 3.57
C HIS A 48 -11.01 -5.11 3.48
N ASN A 49 -9.91 -5.80 3.79
CA ASN A 49 -9.86 -7.27 3.85
C ASN A 49 -10.32 -8.00 2.57
N HIS A 50 -10.15 -7.39 1.39
CA HIS A 50 -10.54 -8.02 0.13
C HIS A 50 -9.93 -9.43 0.01
N PRO A 51 -10.74 -10.50 -0.15
CA PRO A 51 -10.29 -11.89 0.04
C PRO A 51 -9.16 -12.30 -0.90
N LYS A 52 -9.19 -11.87 -2.16
CA LYS A 52 -8.13 -12.19 -3.14
C LYS A 52 -6.81 -11.51 -2.80
N ILE A 53 -6.83 -10.26 -2.31
CA ILE A 53 -5.61 -9.53 -1.90
C ILE A 53 -5.02 -10.20 -0.67
N LYS A 54 -5.86 -10.46 0.33
CA LYS A 54 -5.45 -11.14 1.56
C LYS A 54 -4.83 -12.50 1.29
N GLN A 55 -5.41 -13.28 0.37
CA GLN A 55 -4.85 -14.58 0.01
C GLN A 55 -3.52 -14.44 -0.73
N ALA A 56 -3.41 -13.53 -1.69
CA ALA A 56 -2.16 -13.30 -2.41
C ALA A 56 -1.00 -12.86 -1.48
N ILE A 57 -1.30 -12.04 -0.47
CA ILE A 57 -0.31 -11.66 0.55
C ILE A 57 0.13 -12.88 1.36
N LYS A 58 -0.80 -13.70 1.84
CA LYS A 58 -0.49 -14.94 2.57
C LYS A 58 0.38 -15.89 1.75
N ASP A 59 -0.03 -16.14 0.50
CA ASP A 59 0.71 -17.01 -0.42
C ASP A 59 2.14 -16.52 -0.68
N GLN A 60 2.35 -15.19 -0.67
CA GLN A 60 3.68 -14.62 -0.83
C GLN A 60 4.50 -14.69 0.46
N VAL A 61 3.89 -14.45 1.61
CA VAL A 61 4.54 -14.57 2.93
C VAL A 61 5.02 -16.00 3.16
N ASP A 62 4.22 -17.00 2.76
CA ASP A 62 4.60 -18.41 2.88
C ASP A 62 5.79 -18.81 1.99
N LYS A 63 6.08 -18.02 0.93
CA LYS A 63 7.25 -18.25 0.06
C LYS A 63 8.50 -17.55 0.59
N HIS A 64 8.42 -16.24 0.75
CA HIS A 64 9.47 -15.38 1.31
C HIS A 64 8.94 -13.95 1.51
N LEU A 65 9.48 -13.26 2.51
CA LEU A 65 9.17 -11.84 2.80
C LEU A 65 10.11 -10.90 2.06
N HIS A 66 11.41 -11.15 2.16
CA HIS A 66 12.42 -10.28 1.60
C HIS A 66 13.61 -11.09 1.08
N VAL A 67 14.14 -10.67 -0.04
CA VAL A 67 15.41 -11.15 -0.62
C VAL A 67 16.16 -9.96 -1.22
N MET A 68 17.40 -10.16 -1.66
CA MET A 68 18.18 -9.11 -2.32
C MET A 68 17.44 -8.53 -3.53
N VAL A 69 17.33 -7.20 -3.62
CA VAL A 69 16.43 -6.49 -4.56
C VAL A 69 17.16 -5.69 -5.66
N TYR A 70 18.48 -5.56 -5.59
CA TYR A 70 19.25 -4.69 -6.50
C TYR A 70 19.63 -5.36 -7.85
N GLY A 71 18.85 -6.34 -8.29
CA GLY A 71 19.03 -6.95 -9.61
C GLY A 71 19.85 -8.25 -9.61
N GLU A 72 20.43 -8.65 -8.47
CA GLU A 72 21.16 -9.91 -8.34
C GLU A 72 20.23 -11.12 -8.44
N TYR A 73 19.01 -11.00 -7.94
CA TYR A 73 18.00 -12.06 -7.99
C TYR A 73 16.81 -11.65 -8.85
N LYS A 74 16.35 -12.58 -9.68
CA LYS A 74 15.11 -12.41 -10.43
C LYS A 74 13.91 -12.74 -9.53
N GLN A 75 13.05 -11.76 -9.32
CA GLN A 75 11.83 -11.92 -8.54
C GLN A 75 10.61 -11.90 -9.45
N SER A 76 9.94 -13.06 -9.58
CA SER A 76 8.81 -13.21 -10.51
C SER A 76 7.64 -12.29 -10.21
N ILE A 77 7.42 -11.95 -8.92
CA ILE A 77 6.31 -11.06 -8.52
C ILE A 77 6.53 -9.61 -8.99
N GLN A 78 7.78 -9.11 -8.93
CA GLN A 78 8.13 -7.79 -9.42
C GLN A 78 7.98 -7.71 -10.95
N ASN A 79 8.45 -8.74 -11.67
CA ASN A 79 8.32 -8.81 -13.13
C ASN A 79 6.84 -8.82 -13.55
N LYS A 80 6.00 -9.61 -12.90
CA LYS A 80 4.54 -9.63 -13.17
C LYS A 80 3.89 -8.29 -12.91
N LEU A 81 4.30 -7.57 -11.86
CA LEU A 81 3.81 -6.22 -11.59
C LEU A 81 4.23 -5.26 -12.71
N ALA A 82 5.51 -5.29 -13.12
CA ALA A 82 6.04 -4.44 -14.19
C ALA A 82 5.31 -4.71 -15.52
N GLU A 83 5.20 -5.96 -15.93
CA GLU A 83 4.46 -6.37 -17.14
C GLU A 83 3.01 -5.87 -17.11
N LYS A 84 2.32 -6.06 -15.96
CA LYS A 84 0.93 -5.64 -15.82
C LYS A 84 0.78 -4.13 -15.88
N LEU A 85 1.62 -3.36 -15.19
CA LEU A 85 1.56 -1.89 -15.22
C LEU A 85 1.90 -1.34 -16.60
N CYS A 86 3.00 -1.78 -17.21
CA CYS A 86 3.37 -1.33 -18.54
C CYS A 86 2.28 -1.64 -19.60
N SER A 87 1.59 -2.79 -19.46
CA SER A 87 0.47 -3.12 -20.37
C SER A 87 -0.75 -2.21 -20.26
N LEU A 88 -0.86 -1.41 -19.21
CA LEU A 88 -1.97 -0.45 -18.97
C LEU A 88 -1.59 0.99 -19.28
N LEU A 89 -0.30 1.26 -19.54
CA LEU A 89 0.22 2.59 -19.79
C LEU A 89 0.26 2.90 -21.30
N PRO A 90 0.33 4.18 -21.68
CA PRO A 90 0.55 4.57 -23.07
C PRO A 90 1.86 4.01 -23.64
N ASN A 91 1.92 3.79 -24.94
CA ASN A 91 3.13 3.34 -25.64
C ASN A 91 4.33 4.25 -25.32
N GLY A 92 5.47 3.65 -25.08
CA GLY A 92 6.70 4.35 -24.70
C GLY A 92 6.96 4.41 -23.20
N LEU A 93 6.00 3.95 -22.36
CA LEU A 93 6.18 3.77 -20.92
C LEU A 93 6.32 2.26 -20.61
N ASP A 94 7.45 1.69 -21.04
CA ASP A 94 7.65 0.24 -21.10
C ASP A 94 8.54 -0.30 -19.96
N VAL A 95 8.99 0.57 -19.05
CA VAL A 95 9.88 0.20 -17.95
C VAL A 95 9.34 0.74 -16.64
N LEU A 96 9.30 -0.12 -15.62
CA LEU A 96 8.94 0.21 -14.24
C LEU A 96 10.19 0.25 -13.36
N TYR A 97 10.37 1.36 -12.65
CA TYR A 97 11.34 1.50 -11.56
C TYR A 97 10.62 1.68 -10.23
N PRO A 98 10.45 0.62 -9.42
CA PRO A 98 9.72 0.71 -8.15
C PRO A 98 10.58 1.39 -7.07
N VAL A 99 9.95 2.29 -6.33
CA VAL A 99 10.52 2.99 -5.17
C VAL A 99 9.54 2.95 -4.00
N ASN A 100 9.96 3.37 -2.81
CA ASN A 100 9.15 3.23 -1.59
C ASN A 100 8.18 4.40 -1.36
N SER A 101 8.39 5.55 -2.00
CA SER A 101 7.57 6.74 -1.78
C SER A 101 7.45 7.61 -3.03
N GLY A 102 6.42 8.46 -3.04
CA GLY A 102 6.27 9.48 -4.08
C GLY A 102 7.43 10.46 -4.13
N THR A 103 8.02 10.80 -2.99
CA THR A 103 9.20 11.67 -2.91
C THR A 103 10.40 11.04 -3.62
N GLU A 104 10.65 9.76 -3.39
CA GLU A 104 11.73 9.03 -4.08
C GLU A 104 11.47 8.94 -5.59
N ALA A 105 10.20 8.76 -6.01
CA ALA A 105 9.85 8.73 -7.42
C ALA A 105 10.14 10.07 -8.11
N ILE A 106 9.80 11.19 -7.49
CA ILE A 106 10.10 12.54 -8.00
C ILE A 106 11.61 12.79 -8.02
N GLU A 107 12.33 12.42 -6.96
CA GLU A 107 13.79 12.53 -6.92
C GLU A 107 14.47 11.73 -8.05
N ALA A 108 14.02 10.50 -8.27
CA ALA A 108 14.53 9.68 -9.37
C ALA A 108 14.25 10.31 -10.74
N ALA A 109 13.01 10.79 -10.96
CA ALA A 109 12.63 11.47 -12.20
C ALA A 109 13.49 12.71 -12.46
N LEU A 110 13.69 13.57 -11.45
CA LEU A 110 14.52 14.76 -11.56
C LEU A 110 16.00 14.44 -11.88
N LYS A 111 16.51 13.33 -11.39
CA LYS A 111 17.88 12.87 -11.70
C LYS A 111 18.01 12.32 -13.13
N LEU A 112 16.94 11.75 -13.67
CA LEU A 112 16.94 11.20 -15.03
C LEU A 112 16.84 12.27 -16.12
N VAL A 113 16.27 13.45 -15.82
CA VAL A 113 16.09 14.53 -16.80
C VAL A 113 17.20 15.59 -16.78
N LYS A 114 18.22 15.42 -15.92
CA LYS A 114 19.45 16.21 -15.91
C LYS A 114 20.45 15.66 -16.92
#